data_eb50b4e21e65c125daf30dd4ec961db3
#
_entry.id   eb50b4e21e65c125daf30dd4ec961db3
#
_cell.length_a   1.000
_cell.length_b   1.000
_cell.length_c   1.000
_cell.angle_alpha   90.00
_cell.angle_beta   90.00
_cell.angle_gamma   90.00
#
_symmetry.space_group_name_H-M   'P 1'
#
loop_
_entity.id
_entity.type
_entity.pdbx_description
1 polymer ?
#
loop_
_entity_poly.entity_id
_entity_poly.type
_entity_poly.pdbx_seq_one_letter_code
_entity_poly.pdbx_strand_id
1 'polypeptide(L)'
;MLLDLSCLSFPLPPDVRRLYEAGEFGRMELVIRRRLDDPCVPEALKARLRVQLEMAYEIPRAYPYTRAQMLDILQKNVSGFAEEELETLRDDGTLDWRYVNGEVRFKNNALSALLKTRKEYAMRATDPDVMSGAKASTEQLSAMIAKMKANGGVRARFELHEELTVRSDRLTEGETLRIHLPMPIVGAQVKRAELLSASHPVAFLAPEDEPQRTIYFELPYEPGMTVSAEIAYEIDAPYAQPHAREVYAEQPVFDTEELPPHVVFTPYLRALAKEIVGDETNALLKARKIYDFITTQTVYRFMPPYLTVPNIPEYFLSGLRGDCGVQAITFVTLCRLCGVPAQWQSGLYTKPNSAGHHDWARFYVAPFGWLFADCSFGGSAYRAGDLDRWNFYFGNLEPWRMPTCSAFQQEFNPPRRFLRHDPYDNQSGEVESLTRRLYTDEYEDDCRVVRYEEME
;
A
#
# COMPACT_ATOMS: atom_id res chain seq x y z
N MET A 1 15.80 11.78 -13.21
CA MET A 1 15.11 11.22 -14.40
C MET A 1 14.02 10.33 -13.86
N LEU A 2 12.77 10.73 -14.00
CA LEU A 2 11.59 9.94 -13.66
C LEU A 2 11.76 8.53 -14.24
N LEU A 3 11.80 7.52 -13.39
CA LEU A 3 11.70 6.14 -13.84
C LEU A 3 10.26 5.91 -14.24
N ASP A 4 9.98 6.01 -15.53
CA ASP A 4 8.68 5.66 -16.07
C ASP A 4 8.43 4.15 -15.86
N LEU A 5 7.62 3.81 -14.85
CA LEU A 5 7.28 2.42 -14.55
C LEU A 5 6.47 1.74 -15.66
N SER A 6 6.01 2.47 -16.68
CA SER A 6 5.40 1.86 -17.86
C SER A 6 6.34 0.85 -18.54
N CYS A 7 7.67 1.02 -18.33
CA CYS A 7 8.66 0.06 -18.78
C CYS A 7 8.50 -1.35 -18.16
N LEU A 8 7.76 -1.52 -17.06
CA LEU A 8 7.41 -2.84 -16.52
C LEU A 8 6.57 -3.68 -17.51
N SER A 9 5.83 -3.03 -18.40
CA SER A 9 5.11 -3.68 -19.49
C SER A 9 6.01 -4.16 -20.64
N PHE A 10 7.29 -3.72 -20.67
CA PHE A 10 8.21 -4.11 -21.72
C PHE A 10 8.71 -5.56 -21.49
N PRO A 11 8.95 -6.32 -22.55
CA PRO A 11 9.39 -7.69 -22.41
C PRO A 11 10.81 -7.75 -21.79
N LEU A 12 11.01 -8.73 -20.90
CA LEU A 12 12.34 -9.08 -20.43
C LEU A 12 13.05 -9.99 -21.46
N PRO A 13 14.38 -9.84 -21.68
CA PRO A 13 15.15 -10.82 -22.40
C PRO A 13 14.95 -12.23 -21.80
N PRO A 14 14.86 -13.29 -22.63
CA PRO A 14 14.51 -14.64 -22.13
C PRO A 14 15.48 -15.18 -21.07
N ASP A 15 16.77 -14.85 -21.16
CA ASP A 15 17.80 -15.23 -20.19
C ASP A 15 17.60 -14.49 -18.85
N VAL A 16 17.33 -13.18 -18.87
CA VAL A 16 17.05 -12.39 -17.67
C VAL A 16 15.76 -12.87 -17.00
N ARG A 17 14.70 -13.14 -17.78
CA ARG A 17 13.45 -13.69 -17.28
C ARG A 17 13.67 -15.01 -16.58
N ARG A 18 14.39 -15.94 -17.19
CA ARG A 18 14.70 -17.27 -16.61
C ARG A 18 15.42 -17.14 -15.26
N LEU A 19 16.40 -16.24 -15.17
CA LEU A 19 17.14 -16.02 -13.92
C LEU A 19 16.24 -15.42 -12.84
N TYR A 20 15.37 -14.49 -13.21
CA TYR A 20 14.37 -13.90 -12.29
C TYR A 20 13.41 -14.94 -11.76
N GLU A 21 12.82 -15.76 -12.62
CA GLU A 21 11.86 -16.82 -12.28
C GLU A 21 12.52 -17.93 -11.44
N ALA A 22 13.79 -18.21 -11.67
CA ALA A 22 14.59 -19.18 -10.89
C ALA A 22 15.10 -18.61 -9.56
N GLY A 23 14.91 -17.30 -9.28
CA GLY A 23 15.45 -16.65 -8.08
C GLY A 23 16.97 -16.46 -8.08
N GLU A 24 17.61 -16.53 -9.24
CA GLU A 24 19.09 -16.40 -9.42
C GLU A 24 19.49 -14.92 -9.53
N PHE A 25 19.21 -14.14 -8.47
CA PHE A 25 19.35 -12.67 -8.50
C PHE A 25 20.79 -12.21 -8.68
N GLY A 26 21.77 -12.88 -8.07
CA GLY A 26 23.18 -12.54 -8.25
C GLY A 26 23.68 -12.74 -9.70
N ARG A 27 23.23 -13.81 -10.37
CA ARG A 27 23.50 -14.01 -11.79
C ARG A 27 22.76 -13.05 -12.69
N MET A 28 21.51 -12.75 -12.35
CA MET A 28 20.69 -11.77 -13.07
C MET A 28 21.35 -10.40 -13.07
N GLU A 29 21.85 -9.93 -11.94
CA GLU A 29 22.60 -8.68 -11.83
C GLU A 29 23.76 -8.63 -12.82
N LEU A 30 24.61 -9.67 -12.85
CA LEU A 30 25.77 -9.72 -13.75
C LEU A 30 25.37 -9.64 -15.24
N VAL A 31 24.29 -10.33 -15.62
CA VAL A 31 23.78 -10.32 -17.00
C VAL A 31 23.20 -8.94 -17.35
N ILE A 32 22.45 -8.34 -16.44
CA ILE A 32 21.85 -7.01 -16.65
C ILE A 32 22.93 -5.95 -16.78
N ARG A 33 23.93 -5.91 -15.90
CA ARG A 33 25.01 -4.92 -15.95
C ARG A 33 25.74 -4.95 -17.30
N ARG A 34 26.11 -6.16 -17.81
CA ARG A 34 26.72 -6.29 -19.13
C ARG A 34 25.86 -5.71 -20.25
N ARG A 35 24.53 -5.89 -20.17
CA ARG A 35 23.58 -5.34 -21.17
C ARG A 35 23.43 -3.83 -21.06
N LEU A 36 23.49 -3.27 -19.85
CA LEU A 36 23.44 -1.83 -19.63
C LEU A 36 24.69 -1.13 -20.21
N ASP A 37 25.84 -1.79 -20.16
CA ASP A 37 27.11 -1.29 -20.71
C ASP A 37 27.20 -1.45 -22.24
N ASP A 38 26.36 -2.30 -22.85
CA ASP A 38 26.37 -2.55 -24.29
C ASP A 38 25.68 -1.41 -25.05
N PRO A 39 26.39 -0.68 -25.93
CA PRO A 39 25.82 0.40 -26.73
C PRO A 39 24.78 -0.07 -27.76
N CYS A 40 24.77 -1.36 -28.11
CA CYS A 40 23.79 -1.92 -29.04
C CYS A 40 22.41 -2.18 -28.41
N VAL A 41 22.31 -2.15 -27.08
CA VAL A 41 21.04 -2.35 -26.38
C VAL A 41 20.22 -1.06 -26.41
N PRO A 42 18.97 -1.09 -26.93
CA PRO A 42 18.11 0.10 -27.01
C PRO A 42 17.81 0.69 -25.61
N GLU A 43 17.71 2.03 -25.51
CA GLU A 43 17.43 2.70 -24.24
C GLU A 43 16.09 2.28 -23.60
N ALA A 44 15.07 1.99 -24.40
CA ALA A 44 13.80 1.46 -23.90
C ALA A 44 14.01 0.12 -23.14
N LEU A 45 14.85 -0.77 -23.68
CA LEU A 45 15.20 -2.01 -23.00
C LEU A 45 16.08 -1.76 -21.77
N LYS A 46 17.03 -0.81 -21.86
CA LYS A 46 17.84 -0.40 -20.69
C LYS A 46 16.99 0.15 -19.55
N ALA A 47 15.94 0.91 -19.85
CA ALA A 47 14.99 1.40 -18.84
C ALA A 47 14.35 0.22 -18.08
N ARG A 48 13.85 -0.79 -18.80
CA ARG A 48 13.30 -2.02 -18.21
C ARG A 48 14.33 -2.79 -17.38
N LEU A 49 15.56 -2.89 -17.86
CA LEU A 49 16.65 -3.59 -17.18
C LEU A 49 17.12 -2.87 -15.91
N ARG A 50 17.09 -1.53 -15.87
CA ARG A 50 17.39 -0.76 -14.65
C ARG A 50 16.40 -1.07 -13.53
N VAL A 51 15.11 -1.10 -13.83
CA VAL A 51 14.09 -1.49 -12.84
C VAL A 51 14.26 -2.95 -12.42
N GLN A 52 14.59 -3.86 -13.37
CA GLN A 52 14.85 -5.26 -13.05
C GLN A 52 16.08 -5.45 -12.17
N LEU A 53 17.09 -4.57 -12.31
CA LEU A 53 18.26 -4.56 -11.45
C LEU A 53 17.88 -4.16 -10.01
N GLU A 54 17.03 -3.17 -9.83
CA GLU A 54 16.51 -2.79 -8.51
C GLU A 54 15.75 -3.95 -7.84
N MET A 55 14.96 -4.72 -8.61
CA MET A 55 14.32 -5.94 -8.10
C MET A 55 15.33 -6.99 -7.61
N ALA A 56 16.50 -7.08 -8.26
CA ALA A 56 17.57 -7.99 -7.82
C ALA A 56 18.15 -7.62 -6.45
N TYR A 57 18.06 -6.35 -6.07
CA TYR A 57 18.48 -5.87 -4.73
C TYR A 57 17.37 -5.93 -3.70
N GLU A 58 16.14 -5.57 -4.09
CA GLU A 58 14.98 -5.53 -3.18
C GLU A 58 14.55 -6.93 -2.72
N ILE A 59 14.46 -7.89 -3.66
CA ILE A 59 13.90 -9.19 -3.33
C ILE A 59 14.70 -9.91 -2.24
N PRO A 60 16.05 -10.03 -2.30
CA PRO A 60 16.80 -10.67 -1.22
C PRO A 60 16.65 -9.98 0.15
N ARG A 61 16.44 -8.65 0.17
CA ARG A 61 16.17 -7.89 1.40
C ARG A 61 14.78 -8.14 1.94
N ALA A 62 13.79 -8.22 1.06
CA ALA A 62 12.42 -8.52 1.45
C ALA A 62 12.25 -9.97 1.96
N TYR A 63 13.12 -10.90 1.55
CA TYR A 63 13.10 -12.31 1.93
C TYR A 63 14.40 -12.73 2.66
N PRO A 64 14.67 -12.19 3.87
CA PRO A 64 15.95 -12.42 4.55
C PRO A 64 16.04 -13.78 5.24
N TYR A 65 14.92 -14.40 5.66
CA TYR A 65 14.91 -15.55 6.56
C TYR A 65 15.05 -16.88 5.82
N THR A 66 16.03 -17.67 6.22
CA THR A 66 16.12 -19.08 5.83
C THR A 66 14.97 -19.88 6.48
N ARG A 67 14.76 -21.11 6.00
CA ARG A 67 13.79 -22.03 6.62
C ARG A 67 14.03 -22.23 8.12
N ALA A 68 15.28 -22.42 8.52
CA ALA A 68 15.63 -22.63 9.93
C ALA A 68 15.37 -21.37 10.79
N GLN A 69 15.70 -20.17 10.28
CA GLN A 69 15.41 -18.92 10.95
C GLN A 69 13.91 -18.66 11.07
N MET A 70 13.12 -18.93 10.02
CA MET A 70 11.67 -18.78 10.08
C MET A 70 11.03 -19.75 11.07
N LEU A 71 11.48 -21.02 11.11
CA LEU A 71 11.01 -21.99 12.09
C LEU A 71 11.28 -21.52 13.53
N ASP A 72 12.50 -21.05 13.81
CA ASP A 72 12.87 -20.50 15.13
C ASP A 72 11.99 -19.30 15.53
N ILE A 73 11.76 -18.37 14.59
CA ILE A 73 10.87 -17.22 14.81
C ILE A 73 9.45 -17.69 15.17
N LEU A 74 8.90 -18.63 14.40
CA LEU A 74 7.54 -19.11 14.64
C LEU A 74 7.41 -19.89 15.94
N GLN A 75 8.37 -20.74 16.28
CA GLN A 75 8.39 -21.49 17.55
C GLN A 75 8.52 -20.59 18.77
N LYS A 76 9.24 -19.47 18.68
CA LYS A 76 9.37 -18.48 19.76
C LYS A 76 8.10 -17.66 19.98
N ASN A 77 7.35 -17.38 18.93
CA ASN A 77 6.24 -16.44 18.96
C ASN A 77 4.85 -17.11 18.91
N VAL A 78 4.77 -18.42 18.62
CA VAL A 78 3.51 -19.18 18.57
C VAL A 78 3.64 -20.42 19.44
N SER A 79 2.89 -20.47 20.51
CA SER A 79 2.94 -21.58 21.49
C SER A 79 2.63 -22.92 20.82
N GLY A 80 3.51 -23.92 21.04
CA GLY A 80 3.35 -25.27 20.50
C GLY A 80 3.41 -25.36 18.97
N PHE A 81 4.12 -24.44 18.29
CA PHE A 81 4.30 -24.49 16.85
C PHE A 81 5.14 -25.68 16.42
N ALA A 82 4.55 -26.58 15.62
CA ALA A 82 5.22 -27.76 15.10
C ALA A 82 5.90 -27.50 13.75
N GLU A 83 6.98 -28.21 13.45
CA GLU A 83 7.74 -28.01 12.21
C GLU A 83 6.91 -28.28 10.95
N GLU A 84 5.98 -29.24 11.01
CA GLU A 84 5.08 -29.62 9.93
C GLU A 84 4.10 -28.48 9.56
N GLU A 85 3.76 -27.62 10.53
CA GLU A 85 2.89 -26.46 10.28
C GLU A 85 3.57 -25.45 9.35
N LEU A 86 4.91 -25.31 9.41
CA LEU A 86 5.64 -24.42 8.52
C LEU A 86 5.47 -24.80 7.05
N GLU A 87 5.58 -26.10 6.73
CA GLU A 87 5.39 -26.57 5.35
C GLU A 87 3.93 -26.37 4.89
N THR A 88 2.96 -26.66 5.77
CA THR A 88 1.54 -26.40 5.46
C THR A 88 1.26 -24.93 5.16
N LEU A 89 1.81 -24.01 5.99
CA LEU A 89 1.65 -22.57 5.82
C LEU A 89 2.41 -22.03 4.59
N ARG A 90 3.50 -22.68 4.22
CA ARG A 90 4.22 -22.40 2.98
C ARG A 90 3.41 -22.83 1.77
N ASP A 91 2.87 -24.06 1.77
CA ASP A 91 2.15 -24.65 0.62
C ASP A 91 0.79 -23.98 0.40
N ASP A 92 0.06 -23.64 1.49
CA ASP A 92 -1.17 -22.84 1.37
C ASP A 92 -0.90 -21.36 1.09
N GLY A 93 0.40 -20.97 1.06
CA GLY A 93 0.93 -19.65 0.81
C GLY A 93 0.56 -18.62 1.90
N THR A 94 0.25 -19.02 3.14
CA THR A 94 0.10 -18.11 4.28
C THR A 94 1.43 -17.44 4.61
N LEU A 95 2.52 -18.19 4.55
CA LEU A 95 3.87 -17.65 4.61
C LEU A 95 4.35 -17.37 3.19
N ASP A 96 4.62 -16.12 2.88
CA ASP A 96 5.20 -15.72 1.59
C ASP A 96 6.68 -16.12 1.54
N TRP A 97 7.08 -16.76 0.46
CA TRP A 97 8.40 -17.32 0.27
C TRP A 97 8.85 -17.28 -1.19
N ARG A 98 10.17 -17.29 -1.40
CA ARG A 98 10.79 -17.37 -2.75
C ARG A 98 12.08 -18.18 -2.72
N TYR A 99 12.49 -18.64 -3.90
CA TYR A 99 13.89 -18.99 -4.09
C TYR A 99 14.72 -17.72 -4.22
N VAL A 100 15.80 -17.65 -3.43
CA VAL A 100 16.80 -16.57 -3.50
C VAL A 100 18.17 -17.21 -3.57
N ASN A 101 18.81 -17.14 -4.75
CA ASN A 101 20.12 -17.70 -5.04
C ASN A 101 20.26 -19.19 -4.62
N GLY A 102 19.26 -20.00 -4.96
CA GLY A 102 19.24 -21.44 -4.72
C GLY A 102 18.68 -21.88 -3.35
N GLU A 103 18.29 -20.94 -2.47
CA GLU A 103 17.73 -21.26 -1.17
C GLU A 103 16.26 -20.78 -1.06
N VAL A 104 15.45 -21.53 -0.33
CA VAL A 104 14.11 -21.08 0.09
C VAL A 104 14.26 -20.01 1.16
N ARG A 105 13.69 -18.84 0.91
CA ARG A 105 13.68 -17.70 1.81
C ARG A 105 12.28 -17.20 2.08
N PHE A 106 12.02 -16.77 3.31
CA PHE A 106 10.74 -16.26 3.77
C PHE A 106 10.78 -14.74 3.95
N LYS A 107 9.62 -14.12 3.75
CA LYS A 107 9.46 -12.68 3.83
C LYS A 107 9.69 -12.15 5.24
N ASN A 108 10.24 -10.95 5.35
CA ASN A 108 10.59 -10.29 6.61
C ASN A 108 9.40 -10.09 7.57
N ASN A 109 8.18 -9.91 7.05
CA ASN A 109 6.96 -9.72 7.83
C ASN A 109 6.08 -10.99 7.96
N ALA A 110 6.62 -12.19 7.71
CA ALA A 110 5.87 -13.45 7.69
C ALA A 110 5.14 -13.75 9.02
N LEU A 111 5.77 -13.48 10.18
CA LEU A 111 5.14 -13.66 11.48
C LEU A 111 3.94 -12.73 11.67
N SER A 112 4.09 -11.43 11.42
CA SER A 112 2.99 -10.46 11.55
C SER A 112 1.87 -10.76 10.56
N ALA A 113 2.20 -11.21 9.35
CA ALA A 113 1.22 -11.67 8.37
C ALA A 113 0.42 -12.88 8.88
N LEU A 114 1.09 -13.88 9.46
CA LEU A 114 0.46 -15.05 10.05
C LEU A 114 -0.52 -14.66 11.16
N LEU A 115 -0.05 -13.89 12.15
CA LEU A 115 -0.85 -13.51 13.30
C LEU A 115 -2.05 -12.62 12.92
N LYS A 116 -1.89 -11.76 11.90
CA LYS A 116 -2.98 -10.90 11.41
C LYS A 116 -4.03 -11.64 10.59
N THR A 117 -3.63 -12.68 9.84
CA THR A 117 -4.51 -13.33 8.85
C THR A 117 -5.06 -14.69 9.30
N ARG A 118 -4.47 -15.32 10.30
CA ARG A 118 -4.82 -16.66 10.79
C ARG A 118 -5.13 -16.63 12.28
N LYS A 119 -6.43 -16.52 12.60
CA LYS A 119 -6.92 -16.39 13.98
C LYS A 119 -6.45 -17.52 14.90
N GLU A 120 -6.37 -18.75 14.40
CA GLU A 120 -5.91 -19.93 15.12
C GLU A 120 -4.45 -19.80 15.61
N TYR A 121 -3.60 -19.10 14.85
CA TYR A 121 -2.23 -18.80 15.27
C TYR A 121 -2.16 -17.57 16.17
N ALA A 122 -2.97 -16.55 15.92
CA ALA A 122 -3.08 -15.40 16.82
C ALA A 122 -3.52 -15.81 18.23
N MET A 123 -4.40 -16.81 18.37
CA MET A 123 -4.81 -17.36 19.67
C MET A 123 -3.68 -18.12 20.40
N ARG A 124 -2.66 -18.54 19.69
CA ARG A 124 -1.45 -19.23 20.20
C ARG A 124 -0.26 -18.27 20.33
N ALA A 125 -0.43 -16.99 20.00
CA ALA A 125 0.65 -16.01 20.13
C ALA A 125 1.16 -15.95 21.57
N THR A 126 2.49 -15.89 21.74
CA THR A 126 3.11 -15.77 23.07
C THR A 126 2.94 -14.37 23.64
N ASP A 127 2.71 -13.36 22.78
CA ASP A 127 2.35 -12.01 23.18
C ASP A 127 0.84 -11.94 23.49
N PRO A 128 0.44 -11.67 24.75
CA PRO A 128 -0.98 -11.61 25.16
C PRO A 128 -1.73 -10.42 24.51
N ASP A 129 -1.03 -9.40 24.06
CA ASP A 129 -1.65 -8.19 23.53
C ASP A 129 -2.15 -8.34 22.08
N VAL A 130 -1.73 -9.38 21.38
CA VAL A 130 -2.17 -9.65 20.00
C VAL A 130 -3.70 -9.79 19.91
N MET A 131 -4.32 -10.57 20.77
CA MET A 131 -5.79 -10.79 20.74
C MET A 131 -6.57 -9.71 21.45
N SER A 132 -6.08 -9.20 22.59
CA SER A 132 -6.73 -8.13 23.34
C SER A 132 -6.77 -6.82 22.54
N GLY A 133 -5.67 -6.46 21.91
CA GLY A 133 -5.58 -5.28 21.04
C GLY A 133 -6.51 -5.36 19.82
N ALA A 134 -6.61 -6.51 19.19
CA ALA A 134 -7.51 -6.71 18.04
C ALA A 134 -8.99 -6.54 18.43
N LYS A 135 -9.39 -7.06 19.60
CA LYS A 135 -10.76 -6.91 20.11
C LYS A 135 -11.09 -5.45 20.44
N ALA A 136 -10.24 -4.79 21.22
CA ALA A 136 -10.42 -3.38 21.59
C ALA A 136 -10.48 -2.48 20.34
N SER A 137 -9.64 -2.72 19.35
CA SER A 137 -9.65 -2.00 18.08
C SER A 137 -10.98 -2.17 17.33
N THR A 138 -11.55 -3.38 17.32
CA THR A 138 -12.84 -3.66 16.65
C THR A 138 -13.99 -2.96 17.36
N GLU A 139 -14.04 -2.98 18.69
CA GLU A 139 -15.06 -2.32 19.50
C GLU A 139 -15.03 -0.78 19.29
N GLN A 140 -13.85 -0.19 19.32
CA GLN A 140 -13.65 1.24 19.07
C GLN A 140 -14.12 1.65 17.67
N LEU A 141 -13.79 0.84 16.66
CA LEU A 141 -14.23 1.07 15.28
C LEU A 141 -15.75 0.99 15.13
N SER A 142 -16.38 -0.02 15.73
CA SER A 142 -17.84 -0.18 15.70
C SER A 142 -18.55 0.98 16.38
N ALA A 143 -18.02 1.50 17.49
CA ALA A 143 -18.55 2.68 18.17
C ALA A 143 -18.44 3.93 17.29
N MET A 144 -17.31 4.13 16.59
CA MET A 144 -17.14 5.26 15.67
C MET A 144 -18.13 5.19 14.50
N ILE A 145 -18.30 4.03 13.88
CA ILE A 145 -19.27 3.83 12.79
C ILE A 145 -20.70 4.11 13.26
N ALA A 146 -21.08 3.63 14.44
CA ALA A 146 -22.40 3.90 15.03
C ALA A 146 -22.62 5.42 15.25
N LYS A 147 -21.58 6.12 15.72
CA LYS A 147 -21.62 7.58 15.91
C LYS A 147 -21.78 8.32 14.58
N MET A 148 -21.03 7.94 13.55
CA MET A 148 -21.15 8.53 12.20
C MET A 148 -22.57 8.37 11.65
N LYS A 149 -23.16 7.17 11.80
CA LYS A 149 -24.55 6.90 11.37
C LYS A 149 -25.56 7.76 12.11
N ALA A 150 -25.38 7.96 13.41
CA ALA A 150 -26.30 8.76 14.24
C ALA A 150 -26.22 10.25 13.92
N ASN A 151 -25.02 10.76 13.64
CA ASN A 151 -24.75 12.20 13.49
C ASN A 151 -24.68 12.66 12.01
N GLY A 152 -24.74 11.74 11.04
CA GLY A 152 -24.53 12.05 9.62
C GLY A 152 -23.07 12.25 9.24
N GLY A 153 -22.15 11.91 10.11
CA GLY A 153 -20.70 12.03 9.92
C GLY A 153 -19.96 12.41 11.19
N VAL A 154 -18.65 12.54 11.09
CA VAL A 154 -17.77 13.01 12.18
C VAL A 154 -16.70 13.90 11.60
N ARG A 155 -16.43 15.03 12.28
CA ARG A 155 -15.29 15.90 12.05
C ARG A 155 -14.27 15.71 13.16
N ALA A 156 -12.99 15.69 12.80
CA ALA A 156 -11.93 15.50 13.79
C ALA A 156 -10.65 16.24 13.41
N ARG A 157 -9.85 16.60 14.44
CA ARG A 157 -8.50 17.09 14.32
C ARG A 157 -7.53 16.08 14.89
N PHE A 158 -6.44 15.87 14.18
CA PHE A 158 -5.34 15.01 14.57
C PHE A 158 -4.06 15.83 14.69
N GLU A 159 -3.20 15.44 15.63
CA GLU A 159 -1.81 15.82 15.67
C GLU A 159 -0.96 14.55 15.70
N LEU A 160 0.04 14.49 14.84
CA LEU A 160 0.92 13.34 14.66
C LEU A 160 2.37 13.75 14.81
N HIS A 161 3.15 12.83 15.32
CA HIS A 161 4.60 12.86 15.26
C HIS A 161 5.07 11.83 14.24
N GLU A 162 5.79 12.29 13.23
CA GLU A 162 6.47 11.44 12.26
C GLU A 162 7.97 11.56 12.43
N GLU A 163 8.68 10.43 12.39
CA GLU A 163 10.14 10.41 12.48
C GLU A 163 10.76 9.38 11.56
N LEU A 164 11.99 9.67 11.10
CA LEU A 164 12.81 8.78 10.32
C LEU A 164 14.23 8.79 10.87
N THR A 165 14.74 7.61 11.27
CA THR A 165 16.09 7.42 11.80
C THR A 165 16.96 6.68 10.78
N VAL A 166 18.07 7.28 10.38
CA VAL A 166 19.02 6.68 9.44
C VAL A 166 20.01 5.80 10.18
N ARG A 167 20.13 4.52 9.74
CA ARG A 167 20.97 3.46 10.37
C ARG A 167 21.95 2.81 9.42
N SER A 168 22.32 3.48 8.34
CA SER A 168 23.24 2.94 7.35
C SER A 168 24.69 3.03 7.80
N ASP A 169 25.41 1.93 7.70
CA ASP A 169 26.87 1.84 7.86
C ASP A 169 27.64 2.17 6.55
N ARG A 170 26.91 2.49 5.48
CA ARG A 170 27.44 2.73 4.12
C ARG A 170 27.47 4.20 3.75
N LEU A 171 27.13 5.08 4.68
CA LEU A 171 27.18 6.53 4.50
C LEU A 171 28.41 7.11 5.16
N THR A 172 28.91 8.20 4.57
CA THR A 172 30.01 8.98 5.14
C THR A 172 29.44 10.20 5.85
N GLU A 173 29.94 10.50 7.05
CA GLU A 173 29.56 11.69 7.80
C GLU A 173 29.77 12.97 6.94
N GLY A 174 28.76 13.84 6.94
CA GLY A 174 28.70 15.03 6.08
C GLY A 174 28.17 14.79 4.66
N GLU A 175 27.93 13.54 4.25
CA GLU A 175 27.28 13.24 2.97
C GLU A 175 25.87 13.84 2.94
N THR A 176 25.49 14.51 1.86
CA THR A 176 24.15 15.09 1.73
C THR A 176 23.10 14.02 1.56
N LEU A 177 22.12 14.00 2.47
CA LEU A 177 20.90 13.21 2.39
C LEU A 177 19.72 14.05 1.93
N ARG A 178 18.86 13.43 1.15
CA ARG A 178 17.56 13.94 0.70
C ARG A 178 16.48 13.04 1.29
N ILE A 179 15.65 13.61 2.15
CA ILE A 179 14.67 12.89 2.96
C ILE A 179 13.30 13.45 2.69
N HIS A 180 12.34 12.56 2.44
CA HIS A 180 10.93 12.89 2.33
C HIS A 180 10.16 12.22 3.47
N LEU A 181 9.36 12.99 4.21
CA LEU A 181 8.36 12.48 5.14
C LEU A 181 6.95 12.69 4.57
N PRO A 182 6.01 11.75 4.73
CA PRO A 182 4.63 11.91 4.29
C PRO A 182 3.97 13.15 4.89
N MET A 183 3.08 13.79 4.13
CA MET A 183 2.28 14.93 4.58
C MET A 183 0.85 14.76 4.09
N PRO A 184 -0.19 15.02 4.92
CA PRO A 184 -1.58 14.91 4.47
C PRO A 184 -1.87 15.81 3.27
N ILE A 185 -2.51 15.26 2.23
CA ILE A 185 -3.07 16.04 1.12
C ILE A 185 -4.36 16.72 1.54
N VAL A 186 -4.55 17.97 1.13
CA VAL A 186 -5.80 18.71 1.35
C VAL A 186 -6.73 18.50 0.16
N GLY A 187 -7.99 18.28 0.46
CA GLY A 187 -9.02 17.95 -0.54
C GLY A 187 -9.85 16.75 -0.06
N ALA A 188 -10.86 16.37 -0.79
CA ALA A 188 -11.79 15.31 -0.40
C ALA A 188 -12.19 15.39 1.10
N GLN A 189 -11.73 14.45 1.92
CA GLN A 189 -12.03 14.37 3.35
C GLN A 189 -11.18 15.30 4.24
N VAL A 190 -9.93 15.60 3.86
CA VAL A 190 -9.05 16.50 4.64
C VAL A 190 -9.30 17.95 4.25
N LYS A 191 -9.66 18.79 5.23
CA LYS A 191 -10.01 20.20 5.01
C LYS A 191 -8.85 21.16 5.29
N ARG A 192 -7.91 20.74 6.13
CA ARG A 192 -6.72 21.51 6.50
C ARG A 192 -5.60 20.57 6.90
N ALA A 193 -4.38 20.93 6.58
CA ALA A 193 -3.17 20.24 7.02
C ALA A 193 -2.04 21.24 7.26
N GLU A 194 -1.37 21.13 8.41
CA GLU A 194 -0.36 22.06 8.89
C GLU A 194 0.89 21.31 9.33
N LEU A 195 2.05 21.82 8.98
CA LEU A 195 3.31 21.47 9.62
C LEU A 195 3.47 22.34 10.86
N LEU A 196 3.41 21.76 12.06
CA LEU A 196 3.51 22.47 13.33
C LEU A 196 4.96 22.77 13.70
N SER A 197 5.83 21.76 13.55
CA SER A 197 7.26 21.90 13.77
C SER A 197 8.04 20.81 13.05
N ALA A 198 9.34 21.00 12.91
CA ALA A 198 10.27 20.00 12.39
C ALA A 198 11.58 20.06 13.16
N SER A 199 12.27 18.91 13.32
CA SER A 199 13.56 18.83 14.03
C SER A 199 14.70 19.53 13.29
N HIS A 200 14.59 19.69 11.99
CA HIS A 200 15.60 20.28 11.11
C HIS A 200 14.95 21.31 10.16
N PRO A 201 15.74 22.20 9.54
CA PRO A 201 15.23 23.11 8.53
C PRO A 201 14.58 22.38 7.37
N VAL A 202 13.32 22.72 7.10
CA VAL A 202 12.58 22.17 5.95
C VAL A 202 13.06 22.85 4.67
N ALA A 203 13.55 22.07 3.72
CA ALA A 203 14.01 22.59 2.44
C ALA A 203 12.83 22.90 1.50
N PHE A 204 11.77 22.10 1.55
CA PHE A 204 10.56 22.32 0.77
C PHE A 204 9.35 21.59 1.40
N LEU A 205 8.22 22.27 1.45
CA LEU A 205 6.92 21.67 1.78
C LEU A 205 6.09 21.63 0.49
N ALA A 206 5.71 20.43 0.05
CA ALA A 206 4.94 20.26 -1.16
C ALA A 206 3.55 20.93 -1.07
N PRO A 207 3.00 21.43 -2.19
CA PRO A 207 1.66 22.03 -2.24
C PRO A 207 0.58 21.14 -1.61
N GLU A 208 -0.52 21.73 -1.18
CA GLU A 208 -1.58 21.02 -0.46
C GLU A 208 -2.27 19.95 -1.29
N ASP A 209 -2.33 20.15 -2.61
CA ASP A 209 -2.96 19.28 -3.60
C ASP A 209 -1.95 18.37 -4.35
N GLU A 210 -0.67 18.37 -3.92
CA GLU A 210 0.33 17.49 -4.53
C GLU A 210 -0.12 16.02 -4.43
N PRO A 211 -0.14 15.24 -5.53
CA PRO A 211 -0.68 13.89 -5.54
C PRO A 211 -0.02 12.91 -4.56
N GLN A 212 1.26 13.12 -4.25
CA GLN A 212 1.99 12.43 -3.18
C GLN A 212 2.77 13.47 -2.39
N ARG A 213 2.11 14.05 -1.39
CA ARG A 213 2.60 15.22 -0.66
C ARG A 213 3.63 14.84 0.38
N THR A 214 4.75 15.58 0.42
CA THR A 214 5.83 15.35 1.39
C THR A 214 6.36 16.63 2.01
N ILE A 215 7.01 16.47 3.17
CA ILE A 215 7.95 17.42 3.77
C ILE A 215 9.34 16.98 3.31
N TYR A 216 10.08 17.84 2.64
CA TYR A 216 11.40 17.55 2.09
C TYR A 216 12.51 18.22 2.88
N PHE A 217 13.54 17.43 3.19
CA PHE A 217 14.76 17.87 3.85
C PHE A 217 15.98 17.57 2.96
N GLU A 218 16.98 18.46 3.01
CA GLU A 218 18.29 18.24 2.42
C GLU A 218 19.35 18.58 3.48
N LEU A 219 19.99 17.56 4.04
CA LEU A 219 20.78 17.65 5.27
C LEU A 219 22.11 16.91 5.14
N PRO A 220 23.19 17.36 5.78
CA PRO A 220 24.38 16.55 5.96
C PRO A 220 24.08 15.38 6.89
N TYR A 221 24.57 14.20 6.51
CA TYR A 221 24.42 13.00 7.32
C TYR A 221 25.27 13.07 8.60
N GLU A 222 24.64 12.75 9.72
CA GLU A 222 25.30 12.47 11.00
C GLU A 222 24.95 11.04 11.44
N PRO A 223 25.91 10.23 11.96
CA PRO A 223 25.63 8.86 12.36
C PRO A 223 24.48 8.76 13.38
N GLY A 224 23.46 7.99 13.02
CA GLY A 224 22.26 7.81 13.86
C GLY A 224 21.29 8.97 13.89
N MET A 225 21.39 9.91 12.91
CA MET A 225 20.48 11.06 12.84
C MET A 225 19.03 10.64 12.72
N THR A 226 18.16 11.38 13.40
CA THR A 226 16.71 11.29 13.30
C THR A 226 16.15 12.60 12.80
N VAL A 227 15.33 12.55 11.75
CA VAL A 227 14.55 13.68 11.23
C VAL A 227 13.11 13.47 11.60
N SER A 228 12.48 14.47 12.22
CA SER A 228 11.08 14.37 12.64
C SER A 228 10.27 15.62 12.31
N ALA A 229 8.95 15.45 12.27
CA ALA A 229 7.97 16.50 12.06
C ALA A 229 6.74 16.30 12.95
N GLU A 230 6.20 17.40 13.49
CA GLU A 230 4.87 17.45 14.08
C GLU A 230 3.87 17.98 13.06
N ILE A 231 2.83 17.22 12.77
CA ILE A 231 1.85 17.51 11.74
C ILE A 231 0.47 17.57 12.38
N ALA A 232 -0.36 18.52 11.94
CA ALA A 232 -1.78 18.52 12.29
C ALA A 232 -2.65 18.51 11.03
N TYR A 233 -3.80 17.82 11.09
CA TYR A 233 -4.80 17.90 10.03
C TYR A 233 -6.24 17.81 10.58
N GLU A 234 -7.16 18.38 9.82
CA GLU A 234 -8.59 18.35 10.09
C GLU A 234 -9.30 17.54 9.00
N ILE A 235 -10.11 16.58 9.43
CA ILE A 235 -10.86 15.70 8.54
C ILE A 235 -12.36 15.88 8.75
N ASP A 236 -13.10 15.81 7.64
CA ASP A 236 -14.55 15.77 7.60
C ASP A 236 -14.97 14.47 6.92
N ALA A 237 -15.55 13.55 7.69
CA ALA A 237 -15.97 12.24 7.25
C ALA A 237 -17.51 12.15 7.29
N PRO A 238 -18.21 12.56 6.21
CA PRO A 238 -19.67 12.47 6.15
C PRO A 238 -20.13 11.00 6.05
N TYR A 239 -21.31 10.72 6.57
CA TYR A 239 -21.99 9.44 6.36
C TYR A 239 -22.94 9.52 5.18
N ALA A 240 -22.64 8.81 4.11
CA ALA A 240 -23.46 8.75 2.90
C ALA A 240 -24.30 7.46 2.87
N GLN A 241 -25.53 7.57 2.36
CA GLN A 241 -26.44 6.44 2.12
C GLN A 241 -26.92 6.48 0.66
N PRO A 242 -26.05 6.08 -0.29
CA PRO A 242 -26.42 6.13 -1.71
C PRO A 242 -27.47 5.04 -2.04
N HIS A 243 -28.53 5.43 -2.76
CA HIS A 243 -29.57 4.51 -3.22
C HIS A 243 -29.54 4.37 -4.75
N ALA A 244 -29.57 3.16 -5.26
CA ALA A 244 -29.50 2.87 -6.69
C ALA A 244 -30.62 3.55 -7.51
N ARG A 245 -31.81 3.72 -6.93
CA ARG A 245 -32.95 4.42 -7.59
C ARG A 245 -32.73 5.93 -7.82
N GLU A 246 -31.74 6.53 -7.13
CA GLU A 246 -31.43 7.95 -7.19
C GLU A 246 -30.26 8.24 -8.16
N VAL A 247 -29.60 7.19 -8.65
CA VAL A 247 -28.49 7.29 -9.59
C VAL A 247 -28.96 7.82 -10.94
N TYR A 248 -28.29 8.84 -11.46
CA TYR A 248 -28.61 9.36 -12.77
C TYR A 248 -28.29 8.35 -13.85
N ALA A 249 -29.13 8.27 -14.89
CA ALA A 249 -28.90 7.38 -16.03
C ALA A 249 -27.62 7.77 -16.80
N GLU A 250 -27.36 9.06 -16.92
CA GLU A 250 -26.14 9.59 -17.52
C GLU A 250 -25.11 9.87 -16.42
N GLN A 251 -23.93 9.29 -16.57
CA GLN A 251 -22.81 9.49 -15.66
C GLN A 251 -21.69 10.27 -16.37
N PRO A 252 -20.95 11.13 -15.66
CA PRO A 252 -19.83 11.83 -16.24
C PRO A 252 -18.69 10.86 -16.58
N VAL A 253 -17.91 11.21 -17.63
CA VAL A 253 -16.77 10.41 -18.10
C VAL A 253 -15.48 11.13 -17.75
N PHE A 254 -14.78 10.61 -16.76
CA PHE A 254 -13.43 11.01 -16.33
C PHE A 254 -12.88 9.87 -15.47
N ASP A 255 -11.58 9.78 -15.29
CA ASP A 255 -10.93 8.72 -14.49
C ASP A 255 -11.42 7.29 -14.79
N THR A 256 -11.63 7.02 -16.09
CA THR A 256 -12.04 5.72 -16.63
C THR A 256 -10.99 5.12 -17.57
N GLU A 257 -9.87 5.80 -17.75
CA GLU A 257 -8.76 5.39 -18.60
C GLU A 257 -7.84 4.38 -17.93
N GLU A 258 -7.05 3.69 -18.74
CA GLU A 258 -5.94 2.86 -18.27
C GLU A 258 -4.81 3.72 -17.68
N LEU A 259 -4.09 3.17 -16.70
CA LEU A 259 -2.86 3.73 -16.12
C LEU A 259 -1.79 2.62 -16.06
N PRO A 260 -1.04 2.41 -17.15
CA PRO A 260 0.01 1.40 -17.18
C PRO A 260 1.09 1.65 -16.11
N PRO A 261 1.72 0.58 -15.56
CA PRO A 261 1.63 -0.82 -16.00
C PRO A 261 0.49 -1.62 -15.34
N HIS A 262 -0.19 -1.09 -14.33
CA HIS A 262 -1.09 -1.89 -13.50
C HIS A 262 -2.57 -1.72 -13.83
N VAL A 263 -3.06 -0.50 -14.00
CA VAL A 263 -4.46 -0.28 -14.40
C VAL A 263 -4.56 -0.46 -15.93
N VAL A 264 -4.66 -1.71 -16.36
CA VAL A 264 -4.70 -2.10 -17.78
C VAL A 264 -5.84 -3.09 -18.00
N PHE A 265 -6.64 -2.87 -19.05
CA PHE A 265 -7.84 -3.64 -19.34
C PHE A 265 -7.54 -4.88 -20.17
N THR A 266 -6.84 -5.84 -19.59
CA THR A 266 -6.45 -7.07 -20.27
C THR A 266 -7.66 -7.94 -20.66
N PRO A 267 -7.49 -8.91 -21.59
CA PRO A 267 -8.57 -9.84 -21.95
C PRO A 267 -9.13 -10.60 -20.75
N TYR A 268 -8.28 -10.99 -19.79
CA TYR A 268 -8.71 -11.66 -18.57
C TYR A 268 -9.58 -10.74 -17.70
N LEU A 269 -9.14 -9.51 -17.43
CA LEU A 269 -9.90 -8.54 -16.62
C LEU A 269 -11.24 -8.18 -17.28
N ARG A 270 -11.27 -8.05 -18.62
CA ARG A 270 -12.53 -7.82 -19.36
C ARG A 270 -13.50 -8.99 -19.22
N ALA A 271 -13.02 -10.22 -19.32
CA ALA A 271 -13.86 -11.40 -19.16
C ALA A 271 -14.43 -11.49 -17.74
N LEU A 272 -13.57 -11.28 -16.73
CA LEU A 272 -13.98 -11.33 -15.32
C LEU A 272 -14.93 -10.17 -14.96
N ALA A 273 -14.69 -8.95 -15.44
CA ALA A 273 -15.60 -7.82 -15.22
C ALA A 273 -17.00 -8.10 -15.79
N LYS A 274 -17.07 -8.73 -16.98
CA LYS A 274 -18.36 -9.16 -17.57
C LYS A 274 -19.06 -10.22 -16.73
N GLU A 275 -18.30 -11.17 -16.17
CA GLU A 275 -18.84 -12.20 -15.27
C GLU A 275 -19.40 -11.57 -13.98
N ILE A 276 -18.66 -10.64 -13.35
CA ILE A 276 -19.06 -10.01 -12.10
C ILE A 276 -20.25 -9.05 -12.30
N VAL A 277 -20.17 -8.18 -13.29
CA VAL A 277 -21.12 -7.09 -13.49
C VAL A 277 -22.31 -7.52 -14.34
N GLY A 278 -22.08 -8.38 -15.34
CA GLY A 278 -23.11 -8.78 -16.30
C GLY A 278 -23.61 -7.62 -17.13
N ASP A 279 -24.92 -7.53 -17.29
CA ASP A 279 -25.61 -6.49 -18.07
C ASP A 279 -26.06 -5.30 -17.17
N GLU A 280 -25.50 -5.17 -15.98
CA GLU A 280 -25.85 -4.05 -15.08
C GLU A 280 -25.46 -2.70 -15.70
N THR A 281 -26.39 -1.74 -15.70
CA THR A 281 -26.19 -0.39 -16.25
C THR A 281 -26.02 0.68 -15.16
N ASN A 282 -26.57 0.46 -13.96
CA ASN A 282 -26.49 1.40 -12.86
C ASN A 282 -25.06 1.48 -12.29
N ALA A 283 -24.46 2.67 -12.30
CA ALA A 283 -23.07 2.86 -11.88
C ALA A 283 -22.81 2.42 -10.43
N LEU A 284 -23.74 2.71 -9.49
CA LEU A 284 -23.62 2.30 -8.09
C LEU A 284 -23.67 0.78 -7.96
N LEU A 285 -24.56 0.12 -8.68
CA LEU A 285 -24.70 -1.34 -8.62
C LEU A 285 -23.51 -2.05 -9.29
N LYS A 286 -22.94 -1.49 -10.36
CA LYS A 286 -21.68 -1.99 -10.94
C LYS A 286 -20.57 -1.97 -9.89
N ALA A 287 -20.33 -0.82 -9.25
CA ALA A 287 -19.33 -0.70 -8.18
C ALA A 287 -19.62 -1.64 -7.00
N ARG A 288 -20.90 -1.80 -6.64
CA ARG A 288 -21.31 -2.71 -5.56
C ARG A 288 -20.98 -4.17 -5.88
N LYS A 289 -21.29 -4.65 -7.07
CA LYS A 289 -20.98 -6.02 -7.50
C LYS A 289 -19.47 -6.29 -7.49
N ILE A 290 -18.66 -5.30 -7.91
CA ILE A 290 -17.20 -5.39 -7.87
C ILE A 290 -16.71 -5.45 -6.40
N TYR A 291 -17.23 -4.58 -5.54
CA TYR A 291 -16.93 -4.60 -4.10
C TYR A 291 -17.32 -5.93 -3.45
N ASP A 292 -18.52 -6.42 -3.73
CA ASP A 292 -19.02 -7.70 -3.19
C ASP A 292 -18.10 -8.85 -3.62
N PHE A 293 -17.73 -8.92 -4.90
CA PHE A 293 -16.81 -9.93 -5.40
C PHE A 293 -15.48 -9.89 -4.66
N ILE A 294 -14.83 -8.73 -4.58
CA ILE A 294 -13.53 -8.60 -3.92
C ILE A 294 -13.64 -8.97 -2.44
N THR A 295 -14.64 -8.46 -1.73
CA THR A 295 -14.76 -8.65 -0.28
C THR A 295 -15.19 -10.05 0.13
N THR A 296 -15.92 -10.79 -0.72
CA THR A 296 -16.48 -12.10 -0.39
C THR A 296 -15.74 -13.28 -1.01
N GLN A 297 -15.07 -13.08 -2.18
CA GLN A 297 -14.43 -14.15 -2.93
C GLN A 297 -12.90 -14.15 -2.78
N THR A 298 -12.33 -13.14 -2.13
CA THR A 298 -10.88 -13.06 -1.94
C THR A 298 -10.47 -13.04 -0.47
N VAL A 299 -9.20 -13.28 -0.21
CA VAL A 299 -8.64 -13.32 1.15
C VAL A 299 -7.57 -12.24 1.30
N TYR A 300 -7.55 -11.55 2.46
CA TYR A 300 -6.47 -10.64 2.78
C TYR A 300 -5.15 -11.41 2.99
N ARG A 301 -4.08 -10.93 2.35
CA ARG A 301 -2.74 -11.47 2.51
C ARG A 301 -1.71 -10.39 2.22
N PHE A 302 -0.61 -10.37 2.96
CA PHE A 302 0.51 -9.49 2.64
C PHE A 302 1.15 -9.87 1.30
N MET A 303 1.52 -8.84 0.53
CA MET A 303 2.04 -8.97 -0.82
C MET A 303 3.58 -8.93 -0.85
N PRO A 304 4.21 -9.51 -1.89
CA PRO A 304 5.59 -9.16 -2.21
C PRO A 304 5.70 -7.65 -2.53
N PRO A 305 6.91 -7.07 -2.57
CA PRO A 305 7.06 -5.68 -3.01
C PRO A 305 6.35 -5.45 -4.36
N TYR A 306 5.48 -4.45 -4.43
CA TYR A 306 4.60 -4.21 -5.60
C TYR A 306 5.38 -4.06 -6.90
N LEU A 307 6.57 -3.45 -6.84
CA LEU A 307 7.49 -3.33 -7.97
C LEU A 307 7.80 -4.67 -8.64
N THR A 308 7.74 -5.78 -7.88
CA THR A 308 8.04 -7.13 -8.39
C THR A 308 6.85 -7.81 -9.08
N VAL A 309 5.68 -7.17 -9.07
CA VAL A 309 4.43 -7.68 -9.65
C VAL A 309 4.16 -6.96 -10.99
N PRO A 310 4.19 -7.66 -12.14
CA PRO A 310 4.05 -7.02 -13.45
C PRO A 310 2.69 -6.38 -13.69
N ASN A 311 1.61 -7.01 -13.21
CA ASN A 311 0.25 -6.47 -13.26
C ASN A 311 -0.46 -6.86 -11.96
N ILE A 312 -0.70 -5.88 -11.10
CA ILE A 312 -1.24 -6.10 -9.76
C ILE A 312 -2.67 -6.69 -9.81
N PRO A 313 -3.64 -6.14 -10.58
CA PRO A 313 -4.98 -6.70 -10.65
C PRO A 313 -5.03 -8.15 -11.17
N GLU A 314 -4.25 -8.48 -12.21
CA GLU A 314 -4.20 -9.87 -12.71
C GLU A 314 -3.57 -10.83 -11.69
N TYR A 315 -2.48 -10.41 -11.05
CA TYR A 315 -1.85 -11.19 -9.98
C TYR A 315 -2.83 -11.48 -8.84
N PHE A 316 -3.54 -10.45 -8.39
CA PHE A 316 -4.52 -10.59 -7.33
C PHE A 316 -5.68 -11.49 -7.73
N LEU A 317 -6.28 -11.26 -8.89
CA LEU A 317 -7.50 -11.97 -9.33
C LEU A 317 -7.22 -13.41 -9.78
N SER A 318 -5.98 -13.73 -10.18
CA SER A 318 -5.57 -15.11 -10.45
C SER A 318 -5.26 -15.88 -9.17
N GLY A 319 -4.76 -15.20 -8.13
CA GLY A 319 -4.46 -15.80 -6.83
C GLY A 319 -5.56 -15.68 -5.79
N LEU A 320 -6.53 -14.79 -5.98
CA LEU A 320 -7.62 -14.42 -5.07
C LEU A 320 -7.13 -14.00 -3.67
N ARG A 321 -5.93 -13.42 -3.59
CA ARG A 321 -5.26 -13.07 -2.34
C ARG A 321 -4.46 -11.78 -2.51
N GLY A 322 -4.64 -10.82 -1.58
CA GLY A 322 -3.91 -9.57 -1.62
C GLY A 322 -4.16 -8.69 -0.40
N ASP A 323 -3.30 -7.69 -0.21
CA ASP A 323 -3.43 -6.68 0.84
C ASP A 323 -4.34 -5.52 0.45
N CYS A 324 -4.35 -4.46 1.25
CA CYS A 324 -5.24 -3.31 1.06
C CYS A 324 -4.99 -2.60 -0.27
N GLY A 325 -3.73 -2.31 -0.62
CA GLY A 325 -3.39 -1.61 -1.86
C GLY A 325 -3.73 -2.42 -3.10
N VAL A 326 -3.45 -3.71 -3.08
CA VAL A 326 -3.78 -4.61 -4.19
C VAL A 326 -5.29 -4.74 -4.39
N GLN A 327 -6.07 -4.83 -3.32
CA GLN A 327 -7.53 -4.83 -3.38
C GLN A 327 -8.07 -3.49 -3.89
N ALA A 328 -7.51 -2.37 -3.41
CA ALA A 328 -7.94 -1.03 -3.81
C ALA A 328 -7.67 -0.77 -5.31
N ILE A 329 -6.45 -1.05 -5.80
CA ILE A 329 -6.13 -0.83 -7.21
C ILE A 329 -6.91 -1.75 -8.14
N THR A 330 -7.26 -2.96 -7.68
CA THR A 330 -8.12 -3.88 -8.43
C THR A 330 -9.56 -3.37 -8.51
N PHE A 331 -10.11 -2.88 -7.40
CA PHE A 331 -11.43 -2.23 -7.40
C PHE A 331 -11.45 -1.05 -8.38
N VAL A 332 -10.43 -0.18 -8.33
CA VAL A 332 -10.29 0.96 -9.26
C VAL A 332 -10.25 0.47 -10.71
N THR A 333 -9.44 -0.54 -11.02
CA THR A 333 -9.29 -1.07 -12.37
C THR A 333 -10.61 -1.64 -12.92
N LEU A 334 -11.32 -2.44 -12.14
CA LEU A 334 -12.60 -3.01 -12.55
C LEU A 334 -13.70 -1.95 -12.68
N CYS A 335 -13.75 -0.95 -11.77
CA CYS A 335 -14.66 0.18 -11.88
C CYS A 335 -14.41 0.97 -13.17
N ARG A 336 -13.17 1.37 -13.44
CA ARG A 336 -12.79 2.10 -14.67
C ARG A 336 -13.16 1.31 -15.93
N LEU A 337 -12.84 0.02 -15.98
CA LEU A 337 -13.19 -0.88 -17.07
C LEU A 337 -14.70 -0.94 -17.32
N CYS A 338 -15.52 -0.84 -16.26
CA CYS A 338 -16.98 -0.83 -16.34
C CYS A 338 -17.58 0.58 -16.53
N GLY A 339 -16.74 1.61 -16.76
CA GLY A 339 -17.16 2.99 -16.98
C GLY A 339 -17.59 3.74 -15.72
N VAL A 340 -17.14 3.30 -14.54
CA VAL A 340 -17.35 4.00 -13.27
C VAL A 340 -16.05 4.72 -12.93
N PRO A 341 -16.05 6.08 -12.83
CA PRO A 341 -14.86 6.83 -12.47
C PRO A 341 -14.34 6.38 -11.09
N ALA A 342 -13.05 6.09 -11.01
CA ALA A 342 -12.46 5.60 -9.77
C ALA A 342 -11.00 6.04 -9.61
N GLN A 343 -10.62 6.31 -8.37
CA GLN A 343 -9.28 6.74 -7.99
C GLN A 343 -8.80 5.96 -6.77
N TRP A 344 -7.49 5.80 -6.68
CA TRP A 344 -6.82 5.21 -5.54
C TRP A 344 -6.42 6.29 -4.55
N GLN A 345 -6.50 5.99 -3.26
CA GLN A 345 -5.93 6.77 -2.18
C GLN A 345 -5.15 5.88 -1.24
N SER A 346 -4.06 6.39 -0.71
CA SER A 346 -3.29 5.76 0.36
C SER A 346 -2.78 6.78 1.37
N GLY A 347 -2.26 6.26 2.45
CA GLY A 347 -1.70 7.03 3.53
C GLY A 347 -1.69 6.22 4.82
N LEU A 348 -2.04 6.87 5.93
CA LEU A 348 -2.04 6.25 7.23
C LEU A 348 -3.44 6.03 7.78
N TYR A 349 -3.63 4.90 8.45
CA TYR A 349 -4.76 4.62 9.33
C TYR A 349 -4.40 5.13 10.72
N THR A 350 -4.96 6.28 11.11
CA THR A 350 -4.55 7.09 12.27
C THR A 350 -5.62 7.05 13.37
N LYS A 351 -5.92 5.85 13.88
CA LYS A 351 -6.83 5.77 15.03
C LYS A 351 -6.18 6.33 16.29
N PRO A 352 -6.93 6.76 17.32
CA PRO A 352 -6.37 7.22 18.58
C PRO A 352 -5.35 6.23 19.14
N ASN A 353 -4.14 6.70 19.46
CA ASN A 353 -2.99 5.96 20.00
C ASN A 353 -2.34 4.93 19.05
N SER A 354 -2.65 4.96 17.75
CA SER A 354 -2.02 4.03 16.80
C SER A 354 -2.06 4.59 15.39
N ALA A 355 -0.97 4.46 14.65
CA ALA A 355 -0.91 4.71 13.23
C ALA A 355 -0.42 3.47 12.48
N GLY A 356 -0.75 3.35 11.20
CA GLY A 356 -0.28 2.27 10.35
C GLY A 356 -0.65 2.51 8.89
N HIS A 357 0.06 1.87 7.98
CA HIS A 357 -0.14 2.03 6.54
C HIS A 357 -1.48 1.46 6.10
N HIS A 358 -2.17 2.16 5.20
CA HIS A 358 -3.43 1.67 4.64
C HIS A 358 -3.80 2.32 3.32
N ASP A 359 -4.48 1.53 2.48
CA ASP A 359 -4.94 1.90 1.14
C ASP A 359 -6.42 1.66 1.01
N TRP A 360 -7.08 2.52 0.23
CA TRP A 360 -8.49 2.43 -0.11
C TRP A 360 -8.77 3.04 -1.48
N ALA A 361 -10.01 2.90 -1.94
CA ALA A 361 -10.45 3.48 -3.20
C ALA A 361 -11.54 4.53 -2.97
N ARG A 362 -11.71 5.41 -3.96
CA ARG A 362 -12.91 6.20 -4.13
C ARG A 362 -13.46 6.04 -5.54
N PHE A 363 -14.77 6.14 -5.67
CA PHE A 363 -15.45 6.04 -6.95
C PHE A 363 -16.55 7.10 -7.05
N TYR A 364 -16.86 7.54 -8.25
CA TYR A 364 -17.80 8.62 -8.47
C TYR A 364 -19.11 8.11 -9.04
N VAL A 365 -20.22 8.55 -8.44
CA VAL A 365 -21.58 8.26 -8.92
C VAL A 365 -22.46 9.49 -8.78
N ALA A 366 -22.96 10.04 -9.91
CA ALA A 366 -23.93 11.13 -9.85
C ALA A 366 -25.31 10.63 -9.42
N PRO A 367 -26.04 11.35 -8.52
CA PRO A 367 -25.74 12.69 -8.02
C PRO A 367 -24.89 12.75 -6.75
N PHE A 368 -24.44 11.61 -6.19
CA PHE A 368 -23.81 11.54 -4.86
C PHE A 368 -22.38 12.12 -4.85
N GLY A 369 -21.71 12.19 -6.00
CA GLY A 369 -20.31 12.61 -6.07
C GLY A 369 -19.36 11.46 -5.74
N TRP A 370 -18.22 11.80 -5.11
CA TRP A 370 -17.23 10.82 -4.69
C TRP A 370 -17.68 10.05 -3.45
N LEU A 371 -17.69 8.74 -3.58
CA LEU A 371 -17.95 7.76 -2.53
C LEU A 371 -16.66 6.95 -2.29
N PHE A 372 -16.54 6.32 -1.13
CA PHE A 372 -15.37 5.51 -0.78
C PHE A 372 -15.64 4.01 -0.85
N ALA A 373 -14.60 3.23 -1.07
CA ALA A 373 -14.63 1.78 -0.95
C ALA A 373 -13.35 1.27 -0.27
N ASP A 374 -13.51 0.63 0.88
CA ASP A 374 -12.44 -0.08 1.55
C ASP A 374 -12.70 -1.58 1.49
N CYS A 375 -12.13 -2.23 0.46
CA CYS A 375 -12.35 -3.65 0.23
C CYS A 375 -11.70 -4.51 1.32
N SER A 376 -10.59 -4.09 1.91
CA SER A 376 -9.88 -4.89 2.90
C SER A 376 -10.60 -4.89 4.27
N PHE A 377 -11.04 -3.71 4.74
CA PHE A 377 -11.85 -3.60 5.96
C PHE A 377 -13.25 -4.19 5.76
N GLY A 378 -13.84 -3.97 4.59
CA GLY A 378 -15.11 -4.60 4.21
C GLY A 378 -15.00 -6.13 4.19
N GLY A 379 -13.98 -6.69 3.55
CA GLY A 379 -13.74 -8.13 3.52
C GLY A 379 -13.49 -8.73 4.91
N SER A 380 -12.78 -7.99 5.77
CA SER A 380 -12.59 -8.38 7.18
C SER A 380 -13.92 -8.42 7.93
N ALA A 381 -14.77 -7.40 7.75
CA ALA A 381 -16.10 -7.33 8.34
C ALA A 381 -17.00 -8.48 7.87
N TYR A 382 -17.02 -8.75 6.56
CA TYR A 382 -17.81 -9.84 5.97
C TYR A 382 -17.41 -11.20 6.58
N ARG A 383 -16.11 -11.51 6.65
CA ARG A 383 -15.61 -12.77 7.26
C ARG A 383 -15.89 -12.87 8.75
N ALA A 384 -16.02 -11.74 9.45
CA ALA A 384 -16.44 -11.71 10.84
C ALA A 384 -17.96 -11.81 11.05
N GLY A 385 -18.75 -11.86 9.97
CA GLY A 385 -20.23 -11.85 10.02
C GLY A 385 -20.85 -10.49 10.35
N ASP A 386 -20.05 -9.42 10.35
CA ASP A 386 -20.49 -8.05 10.61
C ASP A 386 -20.92 -7.36 9.31
N LEU A 387 -22.14 -7.69 8.87
CA LEU A 387 -22.69 -7.17 7.62
C LEU A 387 -22.98 -5.66 7.68
N ASP A 388 -23.18 -5.11 8.87
CA ASP A 388 -23.38 -3.68 9.04
C ASP A 388 -22.11 -2.87 8.73
N ARG A 389 -20.98 -3.31 9.24
CA ARG A 389 -19.67 -2.74 8.95
C ARG A 389 -19.21 -3.05 7.52
N TRP A 390 -19.51 -4.23 6.98
CA TRP A 390 -19.28 -4.55 5.58
C TRP A 390 -19.98 -3.57 4.64
N ASN A 391 -21.26 -3.27 4.89
CA ASN A 391 -22.03 -2.31 4.11
C ASN A 391 -21.53 -0.87 4.30
N PHE A 392 -21.05 -0.51 5.49
CA PHE A 392 -20.49 0.81 5.76
C PHE A 392 -19.29 1.13 4.84
N TYR A 393 -18.39 0.18 4.64
CA TYR A 393 -17.20 0.37 3.81
C TYR A 393 -17.47 0.38 2.29
N PHE A 394 -18.72 0.32 1.89
CA PHE A 394 -19.17 0.68 0.56
C PHE A 394 -19.92 2.00 0.61
N GLY A 395 -19.23 3.06 0.28
CA GLY A 395 -19.72 4.43 0.28
C GLY A 395 -19.05 5.33 1.33
N ASN A 396 -18.50 4.76 2.42
CA ASN A 396 -18.02 5.51 3.57
C ASN A 396 -16.64 5.08 4.06
N LEU A 397 -15.98 6.02 4.78
CA LEU A 397 -14.81 5.77 5.63
C LEU A 397 -15.00 6.47 6.96
N GLU A 398 -14.49 5.88 8.03
CA GLU A 398 -14.37 6.55 9.33
C GLU A 398 -13.28 7.63 9.29
N PRO A 399 -13.23 8.59 10.25
CA PRO A 399 -12.34 9.75 10.19
C PRO A 399 -10.85 9.43 10.43
N TRP A 400 -10.50 8.17 10.67
CA TRP A 400 -9.12 7.75 10.98
C TRP A 400 -8.29 7.47 9.72
N ARG A 401 -8.41 8.35 8.73
CA ARG A 401 -7.75 8.23 7.43
C ARG A 401 -6.96 9.50 7.13
N MET A 402 -5.64 9.39 7.13
CA MET A 402 -4.74 10.46 6.69
C MET A 402 -4.27 10.16 5.26
N PRO A 403 -4.93 10.68 4.22
CA PRO A 403 -4.46 10.49 2.86
C PRO A 403 -3.21 11.33 2.63
N THR A 404 -2.13 10.69 2.24
CA THR A 404 -0.87 11.31 1.81
C THR A 404 -0.67 11.17 0.31
N CYS A 405 -1.54 10.37 -0.32
CA CYS A 405 -1.51 10.05 -1.73
C CYS A 405 -2.94 10.06 -2.32
N SER A 406 -3.14 10.81 -3.41
CA SER A 406 -4.40 10.85 -4.18
C SER A 406 -4.29 10.24 -5.56
N ALA A 407 -3.08 9.88 -5.99
CA ALA A 407 -2.85 9.25 -7.28
C ALA A 407 -1.79 8.16 -7.17
N PHE A 408 -2.13 7.01 -7.73
CA PHE A 408 -1.25 5.85 -7.81
C PHE A 408 -0.05 6.15 -8.72
N GLN A 409 1.16 5.76 -8.30
CA GLN A 409 2.37 5.83 -9.12
C GLN A 409 2.73 7.26 -9.54
N GLN A 410 3.06 8.11 -8.58
CA GLN A 410 3.51 9.48 -8.81
C GLN A 410 4.90 9.73 -8.23
N GLU A 411 5.58 10.75 -8.75
CA GLU A 411 6.83 11.24 -8.17
C GLU A 411 6.55 12.17 -6.99
N PHE A 412 7.57 12.30 -6.13
CA PHE A 412 7.58 13.37 -5.11
C PHE A 412 7.90 14.72 -5.72
N ASN A 413 7.59 15.77 -4.99
CA ASN A 413 7.99 17.12 -5.28
C ASN A 413 8.79 17.69 -4.09
N PRO A 414 10.12 17.96 -4.24
CA PRO A 414 10.96 17.71 -5.43
C PRO A 414 11.15 16.22 -5.74
N PRO A 415 11.38 15.87 -7.03
CA PRO A 415 11.49 14.47 -7.42
C PRO A 415 12.79 13.84 -6.89
N ARG A 416 12.76 12.54 -6.67
CA ARG A 416 13.95 11.76 -6.30
C ARG A 416 14.87 11.57 -7.52
N ARG A 417 16.14 11.31 -7.23
CA ARG A 417 17.14 10.96 -8.25
C ARG A 417 17.12 9.50 -8.60
N PHE A 418 16.84 8.65 -7.60
CA PHE A 418 16.81 7.20 -7.71
C PHE A 418 15.38 6.69 -7.60
N LEU A 419 15.16 5.44 -8.01
CA LEU A 419 13.86 4.79 -7.87
C LEU A 419 13.42 4.86 -6.41
N ARG A 420 12.18 5.25 -6.20
CA ARG A 420 11.54 5.29 -4.88
C ARG A 420 11.50 3.88 -4.27
N HIS A 421 11.47 3.80 -2.93
CA HIS A 421 11.26 2.54 -2.23
C HIS A 421 9.91 1.95 -2.60
N ASP A 422 8.86 2.72 -2.44
CA ASP A 422 7.54 2.42 -2.98
C ASP A 422 7.15 3.47 -4.01
N PRO A 423 7.31 3.18 -5.32
CA PRO A 423 6.98 4.14 -6.36
C PRO A 423 5.47 4.31 -6.60
N TYR A 424 4.65 3.64 -5.81
CA TYR A 424 3.20 3.60 -5.96
C TYR A 424 2.47 4.49 -4.97
N ASP A 425 2.94 4.54 -3.73
CA ASP A 425 2.30 5.30 -2.67
C ASP A 425 3.27 6.19 -1.86
N ASN A 426 2.80 6.75 -0.75
CA ASN A 426 3.55 7.64 0.12
C ASN A 426 3.08 7.43 1.57
N GLN A 427 3.42 6.28 2.16
CA GLN A 427 2.99 5.88 3.50
C GLN A 427 4.12 5.93 4.52
N SER A 428 5.37 5.91 4.07
CA SER A 428 6.57 5.94 4.90
C SER A 428 7.56 6.97 4.41
N GLY A 429 8.51 7.32 5.25
CA GLY A 429 9.62 8.17 4.87
C GLY A 429 10.53 7.50 3.85
N GLU A 430 11.14 8.30 2.96
CA GLU A 430 12.10 7.80 1.98
C GLU A 430 13.38 8.63 2.01
N VAL A 431 14.52 7.94 1.88
CA VAL A 431 15.86 8.54 1.94
C VAL A 431 16.68 8.17 0.71
N GLU A 432 17.42 9.14 0.21
CA GLU A 432 18.51 8.91 -0.76
C GLU A 432 19.71 9.82 -0.44
N SER A 433 20.91 9.41 -0.85
CA SER A 433 22.05 10.30 -0.92
C SER A 433 22.19 10.88 -2.34
N LEU A 434 23.21 11.71 -2.57
CA LEU A 434 23.48 12.20 -3.93
C LEU A 434 23.96 11.12 -4.88
N THR A 435 24.42 9.98 -4.36
CA THR A 435 25.07 8.89 -5.12
C THR A 435 24.26 7.61 -5.21
N ARG A 436 23.32 7.37 -4.28
CA ARG A 436 22.49 6.17 -4.23
C ARG A 436 21.20 6.37 -3.44
N ARG A 437 20.22 5.48 -3.64
CA ARG A 437 19.09 5.33 -2.73
C ARG A 437 19.51 4.58 -1.47
N LEU A 438 18.80 4.78 -0.37
CA LEU A 438 18.83 3.91 0.79
C LEU A 438 17.67 2.90 0.69
N TYR A 439 17.92 1.69 1.19
CA TYR A 439 16.92 0.64 1.28
C TYR A 439 16.29 0.61 2.68
N THR A 440 15.16 -0.05 2.85
CA THR A 440 14.41 -0.10 4.11
C THR A 440 15.14 -0.76 5.27
N ASP A 441 16.21 -1.50 5.01
CA ASP A 441 17.11 -2.03 6.04
C ASP A 441 18.16 -1.02 6.52
N GLU A 442 18.21 0.18 5.93
CA GLU A 442 19.18 1.24 6.24
C GLU A 442 18.57 2.42 6.99
N TYR A 443 17.26 2.44 7.21
CA TYR A 443 16.54 3.43 8.01
C TYR A 443 15.28 2.84 8.61
N GLU A 444 14.76 3.50 9.63
CA GLU A 444 13.46 3.17 10.24
C GLU A 444 12.61 4.42 10.27
N ASP A 445 11.33 4.26 10.01
CA ASP A 445 10.32 5.30 10.16
C ASP A 445 9.27 4.89 11.19
N ASP A 446 8.72 5.87 11.89
CA ASP A 446 7.63 5.71 12.85
C ASP A 446 6.66 6.88 12.74
N CYS A 447 5.38 6.59 12.93
CA CYS A 447 4.34 7.60 13.00
C CYS A 447 3.43 7.33 14.19
N ARG A 448 3.18 8.35 15.00
CA ARG A 448 2.36 8.27 16.21
C ARG A 448 1.29 9.35 16.23
N VAL A 449 0.07 8.96 16.57
CA VAL A 449 -0.99 9.92 16.88
C VAL A 449 -0.74 10.48 18.28
N VAL A 450 -0.41 11.76 18.35
CA VAL A 450 -0.13 12.47 19.61
C VAL A 450 -1.42 12.99 20.24
N ARG A 451 -2.34 13.47 19.39
CA ARG A 451 -3.62 14.02 19.81
C ARG A 451 -4.72 13.71 18.82
N TYR A 452 -5.88 13.38 19.36
CA TYR A 452 -7.13 13.20 18.61
C TYR A 452 -8.25 13.96 19.29
N GLU A 453 -8.95 14.81 18.56
CA GLU A 453 -10.11 15.55 19.04
C GLU A 453 -11.24 15.52 18.01
N GLU A 454 -12.43 15.16 18.45
CA GLU A 454 -13.61 15.32 17.64
C GLU A 454 -14.08 16.78 17.70
N MET A 455 -14.44 17.32 16.54
CA MET A 455 -14.89 18.72 16.38
C MET A 455 -16.41 18.76 16.33
N GLU A 456 -16.99 19.84 16.83
CA GLU A 456 -18.44 20.11 16.75
C GLU A 456 -18.91 20.39 15.32
#